data_4bc4d1fcba4c3a033313b7bbc10004dd
#
_entry.id   4bc4d1fcba4c3a033313b7bbc10004dd
#
_cell.length_a   1.000
_cell.length_b   1.000
_cell.length_c   1.000
_cell.angle_alpha   90.00
_cell.angle_beta   90.00
_cell.angle_gamma   90.00
#
_symmetry.space_group_name_H-M   'P 1'
#
loop_
_entity.id
_entity.type
_entity.pdbx_description
1 polymer ?
#
loop_
_entity_poly.entity_id
_entity_poly.type
_entity_poly.pdbx_seq_one_letter_code
_entity_poly.pdbx_strand_id
1 'polypeptide(L)'
;MIYLLDTNAISALMRADLRMASWLSSIGPDDRVVICTITRGEILFGLERLAPRRRRSELEGKALSLFAVLPCEPIPSAAGDRYANVKASQQRRGLPLDENDLWIAATTLAIDATLVSRDSDFQAVEGLAVVEP
;
A
#
# COMPACT_ATOMS: atom_id res chain seq x y z
N MET A 1 -4.77 15.47 4.42
CA MET A 1 -4.33 14.12 4.85
C MET A 1 -3.57 13.42 3.73
N ILE A 2 -2.72 12.49 4.10
CA ILE A 2 -2.05 11.60 3.16
C ILE A 2 -2.63 10.20 3.37
N TYR A 3 -3.05 9.57 2.27
CA TYR A 3 -3.52 8.19 2.25
C TYR A 3 -2.50 7.34 1.48
N LEU A 4 -2.01 6.28 2.10
CA LEU A 4 -1.08 5.36 1.45
C LEU A 4 -1.81 4.04 1.17
N LEU A 5 -1.89 3.67 -0.11
CA LEU A 5 -2.55 2.44 -0.51
C LEU A 5 -1.58 1.27 -0.40
N ASP A 6 -2.02 0.17 0.22
CA ASP A 6 -1.25 -1.06 0.22
C ASP A 6 -1.35 -1.77 -1.13
N THR A 7 -0.60 -2.85 -1.28
CA THR A 7 -0.55 -3.61 -2.54
C THR A 7 -1.92 -4.17 -2.93
N ASN A 8 -2.69 -4.66 -1.95
CA ASN A 8 -4.01 -5.23 -2.22
C ASN A 8 -5.01 -4.16 -2.67
N ALA A 9 -4.90 -2.94 -2.14
CA ALA A 9 -5.73 -1.82 -2.59
C ALA A 9 -5.47 -1.49 -4.06
N ILE A 10 -4.21 -1.46 -4.47
CA ILE A 10 -3.84 -1.26 -5.88
C ILE A 10 -4.36 -2.41 -6.75
N SER A 11 -4.21 -3.65 -6.29
CA SER A 11 -4.74 -4.81 -7.01
C SER A 11 -6.26 -4.73 -7.17
N ALA A 12 -6.96 -4.26 -6.14
CA ALA A 12 -8.40 -4.05 -6.20
C ALA A 12 -8.76 -3.01 -7.27
N LEU A 13 -8.04 -1.90 -7.34
CA LEU A 13 -8.25 -0.88 -8.37
C LEU A 13 -7.98 -1.44 -9.78
N MET A 14 -6.96 -2.28 -9.93
CA MET A 14 -6.66 -2.95 -11.20
C MET A 14 -7.79 -3.90 -11.64
N ARG A 15 -8.51 -4.49 -10.69
CA ARG A 15 -9.68 -5.33 -10.96
C ARG A 15 -10.98 -4.54 -11.13
N ALA A 16 -10.91 -3.22 -11.11
CA ALA A 16 -12.07 -2.33 -11.17
C ALA A 16 -13.05 -2.57 -10.01
N ASP A 17 -12.53 -2.82 -8.80
CA ASP A 17 -13.35 -2.95 -7.59
C ASP A 17 -14.10 -1.64 -7.34
N LEU A 18 -15.44 -1.72 -7.31
CA LEU A 18 -16.28 -0.54 -7.27
C LEU A 18 -16.16 0.24 -5.96
N ARG A 19 -16.03 -0.46 -4.84
CA ARG A 19 -15.93 0.20 -3.53
C ARG A 19 -14.63 0.97 -3.41
N MET A 20 -13.52 0.34 -3.80
CA MET A 20 -12.21 1.00 -3.78
C MET A 20 -12.16 2.18 -4.76
N ALA A 21 -12.69 2.00 -5.97
CA ALA A 21 -12.74 3.07 -6.96
C ALA A 21 -13.63 4.23 -6.49
N SER A 22 -14.78 3.95 -5.87
CA SER A 22 -15.67 4.97 -5.32
C SER A 22 -14.99 5.74 -4.20
N TRP A 23 -14.29 5.04 -3.31
CA TRP A 23 -13.54 5.70 -2.24
C TRP A 23 -12.49 6.64 -2.84
N LEU A 24 -11.69 6.16 -3.78
CA LEU A 24 -10.65 6.98 -4.40
C LEU A 24 -11.25 8.23 -5.06
N SER A 25 -12.38 8.07 -5.76
CA SER A 25 -13.08 9.19 -6.40
C SER A 25 -13.64 10.20 -5.39
N SER A 26 -13.87 9.78 -4.15
CA SER A 26 -14.43 10.65 -3.10
C SER A 26 -13.38 11.53 -2.43
N ILE A 27 -12.09 11.26 -2.66
CA ILE A 27 -11.01 12.01 -2.02
C ILE A 27 -10.92 13.41 -2.64
N GLY A 28 -10.93 14.42 -1.76
CA GLY A 28 -10.88 15.81 -2.17
C GLY A 28 -9.49 16.30 -2.56
N PRO A 29 -9.39 17.50 -3.16
CA PRO A 29 -8.12 18.03 -3.65
C PRO A 29 -7.12 18.41 -2.55
N ASP A 30 -7.57 18.55 -1.31
CA ASP A 30 -6.69 18.86 -0.18
C ASP A 30 -5.97 17.64 0.38
N ASP A 31 -6.38 16.46 -0.03
CA ASP A 31 -5.80 15.21 0.41
C ASP A 31 -4.95 14.59 -0.69
N ARG A 32 -3.91 13.86 -0.29
CA ARG A 32 -3.01 13.17 -1.22
C ARG A 32 -3.19 11.67 -1.09
N VAL A 33 -3.23 10.99 -2.22
CA VAL A 33 -3.25 9.52 -2.26
C VAL A 33 -1.96 9.06 -2.92
N VAL A 34 -1.21 8.23 -2.23
CA VAL A 34 0.12 7.80 -2.65
C VAL A 34 0.29 6.28 -2.51
N ILE A 35 1.32 5.76 -3.12
CA ILE A 35 1.82 4.41 -2.86
C ILE A 35 3.26 4.53 -2.38
N CYS A 36 3.83 3.47 -1.82
CA CYS A 36 5.25 3.45 -1.49
C CYS A 36 6.02 2.52 -2.43
N THR A 37 7.34 2.61 -2.35
CA THR A 37 8.26 1.80 -3.17
C THR A 37 7.99 0.30 -3.05
N ILE A 38 7.63 -0.19 -1.86
CA ILE A 38 7.33 -1.63 -1.64
C ILE A 38 6.14 -2.05 -2.48
N THR A 39 5.03 -1.29 -2.44
CA THR A 39 3.84 -1.60 -3.24
C THR A 39 4.15 -1.59 -4.73
N ARG A 40 4.90 -0.60 -5.19
CA ARG A 40 5.32 -0.56 -6.60
C ARG A 40 6.09 -1.81 -6.98
N GLY A 41 7.05 -2.23 -6.15
CA GLY A 41 7.84 -3.44 -6.39
C GLY A 41 7.00 -4.70 -6.40
N GLU A 42 6.06 -4.84 -5.47
CA GLU A 42 5.18 -6.01 -5.41
C GLU A 42 4.28 -6.12 -6.64
N ILE A 43 3.70 -5.02 -7.09
CA ILE A 43 2.85 -5.01 -8.28
C ILE A 43 3.68 -5.38 -9.51
N LEU A 44 4.84 -4.76 -9.70
CA LEU A 44 5.71 -5.05 -10.85
C LEU A 44 6.22 -6.48 -10.82
N PHE A 45 6.57 -7.01 -9.65
CA PHE A 45 6.97 -8.41 -9.52
C PHE A 45 5.85 -9.36 -9.91
N GLY A 46 4.62 -9.06 -9.47
CA GLY A 46 3.45 -9.85 -9.86
C GLY A 46 3.26 -9.91 -11.37
N LEU A 47 3.53 -8.80 -12.08
CA LEU A 47 3.47 -8.75 -13.54
C LEU A 47 4.61 -9.55 -14.19
N GLU A 48 5.84 -9.43 -13.64
CA GLU A 48 7.01 -10.15 -14.15
C GLU A 48 6.83 -11.67 -14.10
N ARG A 49 6.05 -12.18 -13.14
CA ARG A 49 5.78 -13.61 -13.02
C ARG A 49 4.81 -14.15 -14.07
N LEU A 50 4.07 -13.29 -14.76
CA LEU A 50 3.12 -13.70 -15.79
C LEU A 50 3.86 -13.97 -17.11
N ALA A 51 3.37 -14.96 -17.87
CA ALA A 51 3.86 -15.20 -19.22
C ALA A 51 3.64 -13.93 -20.07
N PRO A 52 4.58 -13.62 -21.03
CA PRO A 52 4.47 -12.42 -21.85
C PRO A 52 3.35 -12.57 -22.90
N ARG A 53 2.11 -12.49 -22.46
CA ARG A 53 0.90 -12.64 -23.25
C ARG A 53 0.01 -11.42 -23.10
N ARG A 54 -1.10 -11.42 -23.81
CA ARG A 54 -2.09 -10.33 -23.80
C ARG A 54 -2.54 -9.94 -22.39
N ARG A 55 -2.80 -10.94 -21.53
CA ARG A 55 -3.24 -10.66 -20.15
C ARG A 55 -2.20 -9.84 -19.37
N ARG A 56 -0.91 -10.19 -19.52
CA ARG A 56 0.17 -9.43 -18.87
C ARG A 56 0.19 -7.99 -19.38
N SER A 57 0.11 -7.78 -20.69
CA SER A 57 0.11 -6.45 -21.30
C SER A 57 -1.08 -5.61 -20.81
N GLU A 58 -2.26 -6.20 -20.70
CA GLU A 58 -3.45 -5.53 -20.19
C GLU A 58 -3.27 -5.09 -18.74
N LEU A 59 -2.75 -5.98 -17.89
CA LEU A 59 -2.49 -5.66 -16.49
C LEU A 59 -1.38 -4.63 -16.32
N GLU A 60 -0.33 -4.70 -17.14
CA GLU A 60 0.73 -3.68 -17.15
C GLU A 60 0.15 -2.31 -17.47
N GLY A 61 -0.74 -2.23 -18.46
CA GLY A 61 -1.40 -0.98 -18.81
C GLY A 61 -2.20 -0.40 -17.66
N LYS A 62 -2.93 -1.24 -16.93
CA LYS A 62 -3.71 -0.81 -15.76
C LYS A 62 -2.80 -0.32 -14.64
N ALA A 63 -1.73 -1.05 -14.34
CA ALA A 63 -0.77 -0.67 -13.31
C ALA A 63 -0.11 0.67 -13.66
N LEU A 64 0.37 0.83 -14.90
CA LEU A 64 1.02 2.07 -15.32
C LEU A 64 0.07 3.27 -15.28
N SER A 65 -1.20 3.06 -15.62
CA SER A 65 -2.22 4.12 -15.52
C SER A 65 -2.41 4.59 -14.08
N LEU A 66 -2.43 3.65 -13.12
CA LEU A 66 -2.51 3.99 -11.70
C LEU A 66 -1.24 4.69 -11.22
N PHE A 67 -0.08 4.20 -11.59
CA PHE A 67 1.20 4.81 -11.20
C PHE A 67 1.37 6.22 -11.78
N ALA A 68 0.72 6.52 -12.90
CA ALA A 68 0.77 7.86 -13.48
C ALA A 68 0.04 8.91 -12.64
N VAL A 69 -0.97 8.48 -11.86
CA VAL A 69 -1.80 9.40 -11.06
C VAL A 69 -1.58 9.26 -9.56
N LEU A 70 -0.95 8.17 -9.11
CA LEU A 70 -0.65 7.93 -7.69
C LEU A 70 0.86 8.07 -7.48
N PRO A 71 1.33 9.18 -6.90
CA PRO A 71 2.76 9.36 -6.64
C PRO A 71 3.32 8.22 -5.78
N CYS A 72 4.55 7.82 -6.08
CA CYS A 72 5.27 6.82 -5.30
C CYS A 72 6.17 7.52 -4.30
N GLU A 73 5.86 7.36 -3.01
CA GLU A 73 6.70 7.90 -1.95
C GLU A 73 7.90 6.97 -1.73
N PRO A 74 9.12 7.50 -1.75
CA PRO A 74 10.30 6.72 -1.38
C PRO A 74 10.22 6.39 0.12
N ILE A 75 10.88 5.31 0.51
CA ILE A 75 10.95 4.92 1.93
C ILE A 75 11.92 5.87 2.63
N PRO A 76 11.45 6.72 3.57
CA PRO A 76 12.34 7.65 4.26
C PRO A 76 13.16 6.94 5.34
N SER A 77 14.26 7.55 5.77
CA SER A 77 15.11 7.01 6.84
C SER A 77 14.30 6.74 8.12
N ALA A 78 13.36 7.62 8.45
CA ALA A 78 12.50 7.46 9.63
C ALA A 78 11.66 6.19 9.58
N ALA A 79 11.41 5.61 8.40
CA ALA A 79 10.72 4.32 8.30
C ALA A 79 11.53 3.19 8.93
N GLY A 80 12.88 3.29 8.94
CA GLY A 80 13.72 2.32 9.63
C GLY A 80 13.46 2.29 11.13
N ASP A 81 13.31 3.46 11.74
CA ASP A 81 12.98 3.57 13.17
C ASP A 81 11.62 2.98 13.46
N ARG A 82 10.64 3.29 12.63
CA ARG A 82 9.28 2.75 12.77
C ARG A 82 9.24 1.25 12.56
N TYR A 83 9.97 0.75 11.57
CA TYR A 83 10.09 -0.68 11.30
C TYR A 83 10.58 -1.44 12.54
N ALA A 84 11.63 -0.95 13.18
CA ALA A 84 12.17 -1.60 14.38
C ALA A 84 11.13 -1.63 15.51
N ASN A 85 10.43 -0.53 15.74
CA ASN A 85 9.40 -0.44 16.77
C ASN A 85 8.21 -1.36 16.48
N VAL A 86 7.69 -1.32 15.27
CA VAL A 86 6.52 -2.12 14.87
C VAL A 86 6.86 -3.61 14.92
N LYS A 87 7.99 -3.99 14.35
CA LYS A 87 8.41 -5.40 14.32
C LYS A 87 8.57 -5.95 15.73
N ALA A 88 9.26 -5.24 16.60
CA ALA A 88 9.48 -5.67 17.98
C ALA A 88 8.15 -5.79 18.74
N SER A 89 7.26 -4.81 18.59
CA SER A 89 5.94 -4.83 19.24
C SER A 89 5.09 -6.00 18.74
N GLN A 90 5.04 -6.22 17.43
CA GLN A 90 4.27 -7.31 16.84
C GLN A 90 4.80 -8.68 17.30
N GLN A 91 6.10 -8.85 17.38
CA GLN A 91 6.70 -10.10 17.87
C GLN A 91 6.35 -10.35 19.32
N ARG A 92 6.46 -9.33 20.19
CA ARG A 92 6.10 -9.47 21.61
C ARG A 92 4.63 -9.84 21.80
N ARG A 93 3.76 -9.36 20.93
CA ARG A 93 2.31 -9.60 21.01
C ARG A 93 1.88 -10.87 20.28
N GLY A 94 2.81 -11.58 19.64
CA GLY A 94 2.50 -12.79 18.89
C GLY A 94 1.68 -12.53 17.60
N LEU A 95 1.82 -11.35 17.01
CA LEU A 95 1.07 -10.89 15.84
C LEU A 95 2.01 -10.52 14.69
N PRO A 96 2.84 -11.45 14.17
CA PRO A 96 3.83 -11.10 13.16
C PRO A 96 3.18 -10.66 11.85
N LEU A 97 3.81 -9.66 11.20
CA LEU A 97 3.53 -9.28 9.83
C LEU A 97 4.67 -9.78 8.95
N ASP A 98 4.40 -10.03 7.66
CA ASP A 98 5.49 -10.29 6.74
C ASP A 98 6.34 -9.03 6.53
N GLU A 99 7.54 -9.19 5.97
CA GLU A 99 8.50 -8.10 5.86
C GLU A 99 7.99 -6.95 5.00
N ASN A 100 7.32 -7.23 3.89
CA ASN A 100 6.81 -6.18 3.02
C ASN A 100 5.71 -5.38 3.73
N ASP A 101 4.81 -6.05 4.45
CA ASP A 101 3.77 -5.37 5.22
C ASP A 101 4.35 -4.55 6.37
N LEU A 102 5.41 -5.03 7.01
CA LEU A 102 6.13 -4.25 8.02
C LEU A 102 6.67 -2.95 7.44
N TRP A 103 7.27 -3.00 6.24
CA TRP A 103 7.80 -1.80 5.59
C TRP A 103 6.68 -0.86 5.11
N ILE A 104 5.56 -1.39 4.66
CA ILE A 104 4.39 -0.59 4.30
C ILE A 104 3.87 0.15 5.53
N ALA A 105 3.66 -0.56 6.64
CA ALA A 105 3.22 0.04 7.90
C ALA A 105 4.22 1.10 8.41
N ALA A 106 5.49 0.77 8.40
CA ALA A 106 6.56 1.66 8.84
C ALA A 106 6.62 2.95 8.01
N THR A 107 6.50 2.82 6.70
CA THR A 107 6.47 3.98 5.79
C THR A 107 5.25 4.85 6.06
N THR A 108 4.08 4.23 6.24
CA THR A 108 2.84 4.94 6.56
C THR A 108 3.00 5.78 7.82
N LEU A 109 3.55 5.19 8.88
CA LEU A 109 3.81 5.90 10.14
C LEU A 109 4.84 7.03 9.96
N ALA A 110 5.90 6.76 9.20
CA ALA A 110 6.99 7.72 9.03
C ALA A 110 6.57 8.99 8.28
N ILE A 111 5.62 8.88 7.36
CA ILE A 111 5.11 10.04 6.60
C ILE A 111 3.82 10.60 7.17
N ASP A 112 3.41 10.13 8.34
CA ASP A 112 2.18 10.54 9.02
C ASP A 112 0.95 10.39 8.13
N ALA A 113 0.84 9.26 7.47
CA ALA A 113 -0.26 8.94 6.57
C ALA A 113 -1.27 7.99 7.23
N THR A 114 -2.40 7.83 6.56
CA THR A 114 -3.40 6.80 6.88
C THR A 114 -3.26 5.68 5.86
N LEU A 115 -3.14 4.45 6.33
CA LEU A 115 -3.05 3.29 5.46
C LEU A 115 -4.43 2.93 4.91
N VAL A 116 -4.51 2.66 3.63
CA VAL A 116 -5.73 2.17 2.97
C VAL A 116 -5.53 0.68 2.70
N SER A 117 -6.22 -0.15 3.47
CA SER A 117 -6.05 -1.60 3.43
C SER A 117 -7.29 -2.33 3.91
N ARG A 118 -7.58 -3.47 3.29
CA ARG A 118 -8.63 -4.40 3.75
C ARG A 118 -8.06 -5.56 4.54
N ASP A 119 -6.73 -5.57 4.75
CA ASP A 119 -6.07 -6.63 5.51
C ASP A 119 -6.18 -6.33 7.00
N SER A 120 -6.88 -7.22 7.72
CA SER A 120 -7.09 -7.07 9.16
C SER A 120 -5.80 -7.11 9.97
N ASP A 121 -4.72 -7.66 9.45
CA ASP A 121 -3.45 -7.72 10.16
C ASP A 121 -2.89 -6.34 10.48
N PHE A 122 -3.17 -5.34 9.63
CA PHE A 122 -2.74 -3.97 9.89
C PHE A 122 -3.51 -3.30 11.03
N GLN A 123 -4.73 -3.76 11.32
CA GLN A 123 -5.53 -3.21 12.42
C GLN A 123 -4.88 -3.42 13.78
N ALA A 124 -4.04 -4.44 13.90
CA ALA A 124 -3.35 -4.77 15.13
C ALA A 124 -2.07 -3.95 15.36
N VAL A 125 -1.64 -3.14 14.39
CA VAL A 125 -0.43 -2.33 14.51
C VAL A 125 -0.73 -1.08 15.33
N GLU A 126 -0.06 -0.94 16.48
CA GLU A 126 -0.25 0.21 17.37
C GLU A 126 0.12 1.52 16.68
N GLY A 127 -0.76 2.51 16.82
CA GLY A 127 -0.52 3.85 16.28
C GLY A 127 -0.78 3.99 14.79
N LEU A 128 -1.10 2.91 14.09
CA LEU A 128 -1.37 2.95 12.65
C LEU A 128 -2.84 3.27 12.40
N ALA A 129 -3.10 4.38 11.72
CA ALA A 129 -4.45 4.70 11.26
C ALA A 129 -4.73 3.92 9.96
N VAL A 130 -5.84 3.21 9.91
CA VAL A 130 -6.23 2.37 8.78
C VAL A 130 -7.64 2.71 8.33
N VAL A 131 -7.84 2.83 7.02
CA VAL A 131 -9.15 2.98 6.38
C VAL A 131 -9.40 1.73 5.54
N GLU A 132 -10.61 1.20 5.61
CA GLU A 132 -11.00 -0.01 4.88
C GLU A 132 -12.20 0.30 3.98
N PRO A 133 -11.96 0.73 2.73
CA PRO A 133 -13.06 1.01 1.79
C PRO A 133 -13.83 -0.22 1.34
#